data_56ccb216f7947d288d74554f04a80633
#
_entry.id   56ccb216f7947d288d74554f04a80633
#
_cell.length_a   1.000
_cell.length_b   1.000
_cell.length_c   1.000
_cell.angle_alpha   90.00
_cell.angle_beta   90.00
_cell.angle_gamma   90.00
#
_symmetry.space_group_name_H-M   'P 1'
#
loop_
_entity.id
_entity.type
_entity.pdbx_description
1 polymer ?
#
loop_
_entity_poly.entity_id
_entity_poly.type
_entity_poly.pdbx_seq_one_letter_code
_entity_poly.pdbx_strand_id
1 'polypeptide(L)'
;MDAGISYFRFEMLEPESGNTGSIDTTSLENVSVAYPVRGVLGVLVMVAALCGAVFYSSDIKKGVFAALSSESVPLLAILYVLVPTALFAVSAEITLAFTGIGTFPYEIWRMFLYVLLLTAVAGLLGLVIKDANVLAGAIPVLTVASLVFCPVFINLTGVVPVIRYICRLLPVYYYI
;
A
#
# COMPACT_ATOMS: atom_id res chain seq x y z
N MET A 1 19.53 -24.87 -27.79
CA MET A 1 18.10 -24.54 -27.91
C MET A 1 17.83 -23.40 -26.97
N ASP A 2 18.05 -22.18 -27.44
CA ASP A 2 17.89 -20.96 -26.64
C ASP A 2 16.47 -20.45 -26.82
N ALA A 3 15.66 -20.59 -25.77
CA ALA A 3 14.33 -19.99 -25.74
C ALA A 3 14.50 -18.48 -25.52
N GLY A 4 14.44 -17.74 -26.62
CA GLY A 4 14.50 -16.28 -26.61
C GLY A 4 13.31 -15.69 -25.84
N ILE A 5 13.61 -15.12 -24.69
CA ILE A 5 12.69 -14.23 -23.99
C ILE A 5 12.68 -12.92 -24.78
N SER A 6 11.62 -12.72 -25.57
CA SER A 6 11.41 -11.46 -26.28
C SER A 6 11.03 -10.39 -25.27
N TYR A 7 11.99 -9.58 -24.90
CA TYR A 7 11.72 -8.34 -24.17
C TYR A 7 10.93 -7.41 -25.09
N PHE A 8 9.77 -6.94 -24.64
CA PHE A 8 9.07 -5.84 -25.28
C PHE A 8 9.97 -4.61 -25.23
N ARG A 9 10.68 -4.36 -26.32
CA ARG A 9 11.40 -3.12 -26.54
C ARG A 9 10.37 -2.07 -26.96
N PHE A 10 10.01 -1.17 -26.05
CA PHE A 10 9.39 0.09 -26.44
C PHE A 10 10.43 0.90 -27.20
N GLU A 11 10.34 0.93 -28.52
CA GLU A 11 11.03 1.94 -29.31
C GLU A 11 10.46 3.31 -28.93
N MET A 12 11.17 4.03 -28.06
CA MET A 12 10.96 5.46 -27.95
C MET A 12 11.39 6.08 -29.28
N LEU A 13 10.45 6.71 -29.97
CA LEU A 13 10.73 7.61 -31.08
C LEU A 13 11.79 8.62 -30.61
N GLU A 14 12.99 8.53 -31.16
CA GLU A 14 14.05 9.49 -30.90
C GLU A 14 13.62 10.87 -31.37
N PRO A 15 13.60 11.91 -30.54
CA PRO A 15 13.60 13.26 -31.02
C PRO A 15 15.01 13.56 -31.51
N GLU A 16 15.13 13.87 -32.82
CA GLU A 16 16.37 14.36 -33.42
C GLU A 16 16.93 15.55 -32.66
N SER A 17 18.25 15.53 -32.58
CA SER A 17 19.20 16.60 -32.31
C SER A 17 19.59 16.94 -30.88
N GLY A 18 20.83 16.52 -30.54
CA GLY A 18 21.86 17.44 -30.06
C GLY A 18 21.79 17.85 -28.59
N ASN A 19 21.97 16.93 -27.70
CA ASN A 19 22.87 17.08 -26.57
C ASN A 19 22.95 15.75 -25.80
N THR A 20 24.00 14.97 -26.02
CA THR A 20 24.25 13.72 -25.29
C THR A 20 24.77 14.04 -23.91
N GLY A 21 23.91 14.48 -23.02
CA GLY A 21 24.07 14.24 -21.60
C GLY A 21 23.82 12.75 -21.38
N SER A 22 24.84 11.98 -21.02
CA SER A 22 24.71 10.59 -20.62
C SER A 22 23.74 10.53 -19.43
N ILE A 23 22.48 10.23 -19.72
CA ILE A 23 21.50 9.90 -18.67
C ILE A 23 22.01 8.61 -18.06
N ASP A 24 22.34 8.67 -16.79
CA ASP A 24 22.85 7.54 -16.03
C ASP A 24 21.73 6.49 -15.92
N THR A 25 21.68 5.59 -16.91
CA THR A 25 20.64 4.55 -17.02
C THR A 25 20.59 3.62 -15.82
N THR A 26 21.70 3.50 -15.09
CA THR A 26 21.78 2.73 -13.83
C THR A 26 20.89 3.32 -12.73
N SER A 27 20.75 4.64 -12.68
CA SER A 27 19.90 5.30 -11.67
C SER A 27 18.41 5.12 -11.98
N LEU A 28 18.03 5.09 -13.26
CA LEU A 28 16.65 4.87 -13.70
C LEU A 28 16.21 3.42 -13.52
N GLU A 29 17.10 2.46 -13.74
CA GLU A 29 16.84 1.03 -13.54
C GLU A 29 16.58 0.72 -12.06
N ASN A 30 17.39 1.28 -11.16
CA ASN A 30 17.21 1.11 -9.72
C ASN A 30 15.90 1.75 -9.20
N VAL A 31 15.49 2.90 -9.74
CA VAL A 31 14.23 3.56 -9.38
C VAL A 31 13.03 2.73 -9.85
N SER A 32 13.06 2.16 -11.05
CA SER A 32 11.95 1.37 -11.60
C SER A 32 11.71 0.05 -10.84
N VAL A 33 12.74 -0.55 -10.29
CA VAL A 33 12.65 -1.81 -9.51
C VAL A 33 12.23 -1.55 -8.06
N ALA A 34 12.59 -0.43 -7.47
CA ALA A 34 12.31 -0.12 -6.07
C ALA A 34 10.82 0.16 -5.79
N TYR A 35 10.14 0.89 -6.67
CA TYR A 35 8.74 1.25 -6.47
C TYR A 35 7.75 0.07 -6.51
N PRO A 36 7.82 -0.89 -7.45
CA PRO A 36 6.91 -2.01 -7.46
C PRO A 36 6.94 -2.83 -6.18
N VAL A 37 8.12 -3.14 -5.65
CA VAL A 37 8.26 -3.93 -4.42
C VAL A 37 7.64 -3.19 -3.23
N ARG A 38 7.99 -1.92 -3.04
CA ARG A 38 7.42 -1.09 -1.97
C ARG A 38 5.91 -0.95 -2.11
N GLY A 39 5.44 -0.66 -3.32
CA GLY A 39 4.02 -0.48 -3.58
C GLY A 39 3.21 -1.72 -3.27
N VAL A 40 3.66 -2.90 -3.70
CA VAL A 40 2.99 -4.18 -3.39
C VAL A 40 3.00 -4.45 -1.89
N LEU A 41 4.12 -4.26 -1.20
CA LEU A 41 4.20 -4.43 0.25
C LEU A 41 3.28 -3.45 0.99
N GLY A 42 3.24 -2.19 0.56
CA GLY A 42 2.31 -1.19 1.10
C GLY A 42 0.83 -1.60 0.93
N VAL A 43 0.47 -2.14 -0.23
CA VAL A 43 -0.89 -2.66 -0.48
C VAL A 43 -1.20 -3.85 0.42
N LEU A 44 -0.26 -4.78 0.63
CA LEU A 44 -0.47 -5.92 1.54
C LEU A 44 -0.71 -5.48 2.97
N VAL A 45 0.05 -4.50 3.47
CA VAL A 45 -0.15 -3.91 4.80
C VAL A 45 -1.52 -3.22 4.91
N MET A 46 -1.96 -2.52 3.85
CA MET A 46 -3.30 -1.91 3.79
C MET A 46 -4.41 -2.97 3.83
N VAL A 47 -4.27 -4.06 3.09
CA VAL A 47 -5.24 -5.17 3.11
C VAL A 47 -5.33 -5.78 4.50
N ALA A 48 -4.19 -5.98 5.19
CA ALA A 48 -4.17 -6.47 6.57
C ALA A 48 -4.93 -5.55 7.53
N ALA A 49 -4.77 -4.22 7.41
CA ALA A 49 -5.51 -3.24 8.21
C ALA A 49 -7.02 -3.32 7.97
N LEU A 50 -7.44 -3.39 6.70
CA LEU A 50 -8.84 -3.51 6.34
C LEU A 50 -9.46 -4.83 6.79
N CYS A 51 -8.72 -5.94 6.71
CA CYS A 51 -9.15 -7.23 7.26
C CYS A 51 -9.37 -7.14 8.78
N GLY A 52 -8.48 -6.48 9.50
CA GLY A 52 -8.65 -6.22 10.94
C GLY A 52 -9.96 -5.47 11.25
N ALA A 53 -10.29 -4.45 10.46
CA ALA A 53 -11.55 -3.71 10.59
C ALA A 53 -12.79 -4.59 10.28
N VAL A 54 -12.70 -5.49 9.28
CA VAL A 54 -13.78 -6.45 8.96
C VAL A 54 -14.01 -7.42 10.12
N PHE A 55 -12.93 -8.00 10.68
CA PHE A 55 -13.05 -8.89 11.83
C PHE A 55 -13.67 -8.19 13.03
N TYR A 56 -13.23 -6.98 13.33
CA TYR A 56 -13.82 -6.17 14.39
C TYR A 56 -15.33 -5.95 14.19
N SER A 57 -15.75 -5.51 12.97
CA SER A 57 -17.16 -5.29 12.65
C SER A 57 -17.99 -6.58 12.73
N SER A 58 -17.39 -7.72 12.34
CA SER A 58 -18.05 -9.05 12.43
C SER A 58 -18.26 -9.46 13.89
N ASP A 59 -17.28 -9.27 14.75
CA ASP A 59 -17.34 -9.69 16.14
C ASP A 59 -18.28 -8.80 16.97
N ILE A 60 -18.37 -7.50 16.65
CA ILE A 60 -19.43 -6.63 17.20
C ILE A 60 -20.81 -7.16 16.87
N LYS A 61 -21.07 -7.53 15.62
CA LYS A 61 -22.37 -8.08 15.20
C LYS A 61 -22.73 -9.38 15.92
N LYS A 62 -21.73 -10.21 16.19
CA LYS A 62 -21.91 -11.47 16.93
C LYS A 62 -22.11 -11.27 18.42
N GLY A 63 -22.01 -10.03 18.92
CA GLY A 63 -22.17 -9.72 20.34
C GLY A 63 -21.00 -10.19 21.21
N VAL A 64 -19.84 -10.49 20.63
CA VAL A 64 -18.65 -10.94 21.37
C VAL A 64 -18.25 -9.93 22.45
N PHE A 65 -18.51 -8.64 22.21
CA PHE A 65 -18.17 -7.55 23.13
C PHE A 65 -19.33 -7.06 23.99
N ALA A 66 -20.45 -7.78 24.04
CA ALA A 66 -21.63 -7.37 24.81
C ALA A 66 -21.37 -7.22 26.32
N ALA A 67 -20.36 -7.89 26.84
CA ALA A 67 -19.94 -7.81 28.24
C ALA A 67 -18.92 -6.70 28.55
N LEU A 68 -18.41 -6.01 27.51
CA LEU A 68 -17.42 -4.95 27.66
C LEU A 68 -18.06 -3.57 27.87
N SER A 69 -17.38 -2.73 28.66
CA SER A 69 -17.80 -1.34 28.85
C SER A 69 -17.72 -0.56 27.53
N SER A 70 -18.63 0.38 27.33
CA SER A 70 -18.67 1.25 26.14
C SER A 70 -17.34 2.00 25.87
N GLU A 71 -16.57 2.26 26.90
CA GLU A 71 -15.28 2.97 26.80
C GLU A 71 -14.16 2.11 26.18
N SER A 72 -14.24 0.79 26.29
CA SER A 72 -13.23 -0.13 25.75
C SER A 72 -13.44 -0.48 24.27
N VAL A 73 -14.61 -0.17 23.73
CA VAL A 73 -14.95 -0.49 22.32
C VAL A 73 -14.02 0.19 21.31
N PRO A 74 -13.72 1.51 21.39
CA PRO A 74 -12.82 2.15 20.44
C PRO A 74 -11.37 1.67 20.58
N LEU A 75 -10.91 1.38 21.80
CA LEU A 75 -9.58 0.81 22.04
C LEU A 75 -9.45 -0.56 21.37
N LEU A 76 -10.49 -1.37 21.48
CA LEU A 76 -10.53 -2.69 20.88
C LEU A 76 -10.50 -2.62 19.34
N ALA A 77 -11.22 -1.66 18.75
CA ALA A 77 -11.17 -1.41 17.31
C ALA A 77 -9.74 -1.12 16.84
N ILE A 78 -9.02 -0.27 17.59
CA ILE A 78 -7.63 0.06 17.29
C ILE A 78 -6.76 -1.20 17.38
N LEU A 79 -6.91 -2.02 18.41
CA LEU A 79 -6.12 -3.25 18.60
C LEU A 79 -6.38 -4.27 17.48
N TYR A 80 -7.64 -4.45 17.06
CA TYR A 80 -8.01 -5.37 15.98
C TYR A 80 -7.38 -5.00 14.65
N VAL A 81 -7.18 -3.71 14.41
CA VAL A 81 -6.52 -3.20 13.20
C VAL A 81 -5.01 -3.16 13.38
N LEU A 82 -4.51 -2.67 14.52
CA LEU A 82 -3.09 -2.45 14.75
C LEU A 82 -2.28 -3.76 14.74
N VAL A 83 -2.79 -4.81 15.39
CA VAL A 83 -2.03 -6.08 15.52
C VAL A 83 -1.73 -6.72 14.16
N PRO A 84 -2.72 -7.03 13.29
CA PRO A 84 -2.42 -7.59 11.98
C PRO A 84 -1.61 -6.63 11.10
N THR A 85 -1.89 -5.33 11.15
CA THR A 85 -1.16 -4.33 10.38
C THR A 85 0.32 -4.29 10.77
N ALA A 86 0.62 -4.29 12.06
CA ALA A 86 1.99 -4.30 12.57
C ALA A 86 2.74 -5.59 12.20
N LEU A 87 2.09 -6.74 12.28
CA LEU A 87 2.70 -8.02 11.87
C LEU A 87 3.06 -8.02 10.38
N PHE A 88 2.16 -7.55 9.52
CA PHE A 88 2.44 -7.44 8.08
C PHE A 88 3.49 -6.36 7.78
N ALA A 89 3.49 -5.24 8.50
CA ALA A 89 4.51 -4.20 8.37
C ALA A 89 5.91 -4.71 8.73
N VAL A 90 6.04 -5.45 9.84
CA VAL A 90 7.32 -6.07 10.23
C VAL A 90 7.79 -7.07 9.16
N SER A 91 6.87 -7.89 8.63
CA SER A 91 7.20 -8.82 7.54
C SER A 91 7.66 -8.10 6.28
N ALA A 92 7.02 -6.97 5.94
CA ALA A 92 7.40 -6.14 4.81
C ALA A 92 8.79 -5.51 4.99
N GLU A 93 9.10 -4.98 6.18
CA GLU A 93 10.41 -4.43 6.51
C GLU A 93 11.53 -5.49 6.45
N ILE A 94 11.26 -6.69 6.96
CA ILE A 94 12.18 -7.82 6.85
C ILE A 94 12.44 -8.13 5.36
N THR A 95 11.40 -8.17 4.54
CA THR A 95 11.51 -8.42 3.09
C THR A 95 12.37 -7.34 2.41
N LEU A 96 12.13 -6.06 2.72
CA LEU A 96 12.93 -4.94 2.19
C LEU A 96 14.38 -5.01 2.62
N ALA A 97 14.65 -5.40 3.87
CA ALA A 97 16.01 -5.58 4.37
C ALA A 97 16.76 -6.70 3.62
N PHE A 98 16.09 -7.82 3.36
CA PHE A 98 16.70 -8.94 2.60
C PHE A 98 16.94 -8.60 1.13
N THR A 99 16.08 -7.79 0.52
CA THR A 99 16.23 -7.38 -0.89
C THR A 99 17.22 -6.24 -1.09
N GLY A 100 17.70 -5.61 -0.01
CA GLY A 100 18.64 -4.48 -0.07
C GLY A 100 18.04 -3.19 -0.67
N ILE A 101 16.72 -3.12 -0.82
CA ILE A 101 16.03 -1.98 -1.46
C ILE A 101 15.81 -0.82 -0.47
N GLY A 102 15.86 -1.11 0.83
CA GLY A 102 15.55 -0.13 1.88
C GLY A 102 16.80 0.57 2.43
N THR A 103 16.68 1.87 2.69
CA THR A 103 17.70 2.65 3.44
C THR A 103 17.28 2.73 4.91
N PHE A 104 17.91 1.92 5.77
CA PHE A 104 17.78 2.05 7.21
C PHE A 104 18.41 3.38 7.69
N PRO A 105 17.86 4.14 8.63
CA PRO A 105 16.62 3.94 9.44
C PRO A 105 15.37 4.63 8.86
N TYR A 106 15.51 5.34 7.73
CA TYR A 106 14.42 6.16 7.17
C TYR A 106 13.19 5.34 6.75
N GLU A 107 13.40 4.13 6.25
CA GLU A 107 12.32 3.23 5.82
C GLU A 107 11.43 2.80 6.99
N ILE A 108 12.04 2.44 8.12
CA ILE A 108 11.30 2.08 9.34
C ILE A 108 10.40 3.22 9.81
N TRP A 109 10.88 4.47 9.73
CA TRP A 109 10.09 5.63 10.11
C TRP A 109 8.88 5.85 9.17
N ARG A 110 9.09 5.67 7.88
CA ARG A 110 8.00 5.76 6.89
C ARG A 110 6.94 4.67 7.11
N MET A 111 7.39 3.42 7.32
CA MET A 111 6.47 2.31 7.61
C MET A 111 5.70 2.55 8.90
N PHE A 112 6.35 3.06 9.95
CA PHE A 112 5.69 3.39 11.21
C PHE A 112 4.58 4.43 11.03
N LEU A 113 4.86 5.54 10.33
CA LEU A 113 3.86 6.55 10.02
C LEU A 113 2.71 5.98 9.15
N TYR A 114 3.04 5.12 8.22
CA TYR A 114 2.06 4.46 7.37
C TYR A 114 1.14 3.52 8.17
N VAL A 115 1.67 2.73 9.08
CA VAL A 115 0.89 1.88 10.01
C VAL A 115 -0.04 2.72 10.87
N LEU A 116 0.43 3.85 11.41
CA LEU A 116 -0.41 4.78 12.17
C LEU A 116 -1.57 5.32 11.33
N LEU A 117 -1.28 5.76 10.10
CA LEU A 117 -2.29 6.26 9.17
C LEU A 117 -3.34 5.19 8.86
N LEU A 118 -2.89 3.97 8.52
CA LEU A 118 -3.78 2.85 8.22
C LEU A 118 -4.63 2.45 9.42
N THR A 119 -4.03 2.40 10.60
CA THR A 119 -4.76 2.07 11.84
C THR A 119 -5.84 3.10 12.13
N ALA A 120 -5.56 4.40 11.93
CA ALA A 120 -6.55 5.45 12.09
C ALA A 120 -7.68 5.33 11.07
N VAL A 121 -7.36 5.19 9.79
CA VAL A 121 -8.35 5.11 8.70
C VAL A 121 -9.19 3.83 8.81
N ALA A 122 -8.55 2.66 8.92
CA ALA A 122 -9.27 1.40 9.00
C ALA A 122 -10.04 1.23 10.32
N GLY A 123 -9.49 1.75 11.43
CA GLY A 123 -10.20 1.80 12.71
C GLY A 123 -11.46 2.66 12.65
N LEU A 124 -11.38 3.85 12.05
CA LEU A 124 -12.55 4.70 11.81
C LEU A 124 -13.57 4.03 10.90
N LEU A 125 -13.13 3.39 9.82
CA LEU A 125 -14.02 2.64 8.93
C LEU A 125 -14.75 1.51 9.68
N GLY A 126 -14.02 0.76 10.54
CA GLY A 126 -14.62 -0.31 11.36
C GLY A 126 -15.64 0.21 12.39
N LEU A 127 -15.47 1.43 12.89
CA LEU A 127 -16.43 2.07 13.81
C LEU A 127 -17.68 2.61 13.09
N VAL A 128 -17.49 3.18 11.89
CA VAL A 128 -18.57 3.81 11.10
C VAL A 128 -19.38 2.77 10.34
N ILE A 129 -18.69 1.84 9.67
CA ILE A 129 -19.33 0.81 8.85
C ILE A 129 -19.58 -0.43 9.71
N LYS A 130 -20.80 -0.53 10.24
CA LYS A 130 -21.21 -1.66 11.07
C LYS A 130 -21.45 -2.95 10.26
N ASP A 131 -21.47 -2.89 8.92
CA ASP A 131 -21.65 -4.05 8.07
C ASP A 131 -20.32 -4.61 7.54
N ALA A 132 -19.92 -5.75 8.13
CA ALA A 132 -18.71 -6.46 7.76
C ALA A 132 -18.69 -6.85 6.27
N ASN A 133 -19.85 -7.15 5.65
CA ASN A 133 -19.92 -7.53 4.23
C ASN A 133 -19.62 -6.34 3.31
N VAL A 134 -20.12 -5.14 3.67
CA VAL A 134 -19.84 -3.91 2.92
C VAL A 134 -18.35 -3.59 3.00
N LEU A 135 -17.78 -3.70 4.19
CA LEU A 135 -16.35 -3.43 4.41
C LEU A 135 -15.48 -4.47 3.69
N ALA A 136 -15.84 -5.76 3.73
CA ALA A 136 -15.16 -6.81 3.00
C ALA A 136 -15.20 -6.61 1.48
N GLY A 137 -16.35 -6.15 0.95
CA GLY A 137 -16.50 -5.80 -0.47
C GLY A 137 -15.64 -4.59 -0.90
N ALA A 138 -15.31 -3.69 0.00
CA ALA A 138 -14.45 -2.55 -0.28
C ALA A 138 -12.96 -2.95 -0.44
N ILE A 139 -12.51 -4.04 0.17
CA ILE A 139 -11.10 -4.48 0.14
C ILE A 139 -10.59 -4.69 -1.30
N PRO A 140 -11.22 -5.53 -2.15
CA PRO A 140 -10.74 -5.73 -3.51
C PRO A 140 -10.78 -4.46 -4.34
N VAL A 141 -11.78 -3.61 -4.16
CA VAL A 141 -11.90 -2.33 -4.87
C VAL A 141 -10.75 -1.40 -4.51
N LEU A 142 -10.46 -1.21 -3.23
CA LEU A 142 -9.35 -0.38 -2.76
C LEU A 142 -8.00 -0.96 -3.16
N THR A 143 -7.86 -2.28 -3.15
CA THR A 143 -6.64 -2.97 -3.56
C THR A 143 -6.35 -2.72 -5.04
N VAL A 144 -7.33 -2.97 -5.92
CA VAL A 144 -7.18 -2.74 -7.37
C VAL A 144 -6.96 -1.25 -7.64
N ALA A 145 -7.72 -0.36 -7.00
CA ALA A 145 -7.54 1.08 -7.15
C ALA A 145 -6.12 1.52 -6.74
N SER A 146 -5.58 0.99 -5.65
CA SER A 146 -4.22 1.29 -5.20
C SER A 146 -3.16 0.79 -6.18
N LEU A 147 -3.33 -0.41 -6.73
CA LEU A 147 -2.38 -0.98 -7.70
C LEU A 147 -2.38 -0.25 -9.05
N VAL A 148 -3.56 0.23 -9.49
CA VAL A 148 -3.72 0.89 -10.80
C VAL A 148 -3.38 2.37 -10.74
N PHE A 149 -3.90 3.08 -9.74
CA PHE A 149 -3.78 4.55 -9.68
C PHE A 149 -2.50 5.01 -8.97
N CYS A 150 -2.04 4.31 -7.94
CA CYS A 150 -0.77 4.65 -7.33
C CYS A 150 0.41 4.25 -8.24
N PRO A 151 1.56 4.94 -8.18
CA PRO A 151 2.73 4.65 -9.01
C PRO A 151 3.45 3.37 -8.56
N VAL A 152 2.68 2.26 -8.42
CA VAL A 152 3.21 0.95 -8.04
C VAL A 152 3.90 0.29 -9.22
N PHE A 153 3.19 0.13 -10.34
CA PHE A 153 3.70 -0.50 -11.56
C PHE A 153 3.91 0.49 -12.69
N ILE A 154 3.02 1.49 -12.82
CA ILE A 154 3.04 2.48 -13.89
C ILE A 154 2.81 3.86 -13.28
N ASN A 155 3.70 4.80 -13.57
CA ASN A 155 3.54 6.17 -13.08
C ASN A 155 2.57 6.96 -13.97
N LEU A 156 1.28 6.79 -13.77
CA LEU A 156 0.21 7.52 -14.47
C LEU A 156 0.02 8.95 -13.97
N THR A 157 0.61 9.31 -12.83
CA THR A 157 0.41 10.64 -12.20
C THR A 157 0.99 11.78 -13.03
N GLY A 158 1.95 11.49 -13.92
CA GLY A 158 2.53 12.44 -14.85
C GLY A 158 1.68 12.69 -16.11
N VAL A 159 0.82 11.73 -16.47
CA VAL A 159 0.04 11.79 -17.73
C VAL A 159 -1.32 12.44 -17.53
N VAL A 160 -1.99 12.14 -16.42
CA VAL A 160 -3.35 12.62 -16.15
C VAL A 160 -3.43 13.29 -14.78
N PRO A 161 -3.67 14.62 -14.73
CA PRO A 161 -3.68 15.36 -13.46
C PRO A 161 -4.76 14.89 -12.49
N VAL A 162 -5.89 14.38 -12.97
CA VAL A 162 -6.98 13.84 -12.14
C VAL A 162 -6.51 12.62 -11.35
N ILE A 163 -5.67 11.75 -11.92
CA ILE A 163 -5.13 10.56 -11.26
C ILE A 163 -4.29 10.96 -10.03
N ARG A 164 -3.57 12.08 -10.09
CA ARG A 164 -2.80 12.61 -8.95
C ARG A 164 -3.68 12.90 -7.73
N TYR A 165 -4.90 13.42 -7.94
CA TYR A 165 -5.83 13.67 -6.84
C TYR A 165 -6.39 12.38 -6.26
N ILE A 166 -6.72 11.41 -7.12
CA ILE A 166 -7.20 10.08 -6.69
C ILE A 166 -6.11 9.35 -5.89
N CYS A 167 -4.87 9.38 -6.36
CA CYS A 167 -3.74 8.77 -5.65
C CYS A 167 -3.57 9.32 -4.23
N ARG A 168 -3.72 10.63 -4.04
CA ARG A 168 -3.60 11.27 -2.72
C ARG A 168 -4.68 10.84 -1.73
N LEU A 169 -5.81 10.35 -2.21
CA LEU A 169 -6.86 9.77 -1.37
C LEU A 169 -6.52 8.37 -0.88
N LEU A 170 -5.63 7.66 -1.60
CA LEU A 170 -5.26 6.29 -1.26
C LEU A 170 -4.08 6.29 -0.29
N PRO A 171 -4.19 5.60 0.85
CA PRO A 171 -3.15 5.61 1.87
C PRO A 171 -1.80 5.07 1.37
N VAL A 172 -1.80 4.14 0.41
CA VAL A 172 -0.60 3.57 -0.20
C VAL A 172 0.30 4.63 -0.84
N TYR A 173 -0.28 5.72 -1.36
CA TYR A 173 0.47 6.83 -1.95
C TYR A 173 1.47 7.47 -0.98
N TYR A 174 1.17 7.49 0.31
CA TYR A 174 2.03 8.09 1.34
C TYR A 174 3.19 7.19 1.77
N TYR A 175 3.15 5.93 1.36
CA TYR A 175 4.22 4.98 1.62
C TYR A 175 5.20 4.85 0.45
N ILE A 176 4.75 4.95 -0.80
CA ILE A 176 5.59 4.89 -2.00
C ILE A 176 6.45 6.16 -2.14
#